data_42a2b28650cd3b18f6f46fa8469d95de
#
_entry.id   42a2b28650cd3b18f6f46fa8469d95de
#
_cell.length_a   1.000
_cell.length_b   1.000
_cell.length_c   1.000
_cell.angle_alpha   90.00
_cell.angle_beta   90.00
_cell.angle_gamma   90.00
#
_symmetry.space_group_name_H-M   'P 1'
#
loop_
_entity.id
_entity.type
_entity.pdbx_description
1 polymer ?
#
loop_
_entity_poly.entity_id
_entity_poly.type
_entity_poly.pdbx_seq_one_letter_code
_entity_poly.pdbx_strand_id
1 'polypeptide(L)'
;KTGMCILAEGIAKGGNSSFTTIWNVQTSIGSLGIIWYGNDAQKEKWLPGICSGEKIAAFGLTEPEAGSDATNSKTTGVLSDDGKHYIVNGQKIFISNGAWADVFTVALKIDGKFSSIVIEKGTPGFEIGAEEKKMGMHGSSTTPLYFKDCKVPVENLLGEVGEGAGPAFCGLNIGRFKLGAGAMGGQMLALQATAEYAKER
;
A
#
# COMPACT_ATOMS: atom_id res chain seq x y z
N LYS A 1 -14.20 -12.63 3.86
CA LYS A 1 -14.55 -11.45 3.03
C LYS A 1 -15.70 -10.65 3.64
N THR A 2 -16.83 -11.29 4.05
CA THR A 2 -18.00 -10.61 4.66
C THR A 2 -17.63 -9.78 5.88
N GLY A 3 -16.86 -10.33 6.83
CA GLY A 3 -16.43 -9.58 8.03
C GLY A 3 -15.62 -8.31 7.69
N MET A 4 -14.78 -8.35 6.66
CA MET A 4 -14.03 -7.16 6.21
C MET A 4 -14.97 -6.08 5.66
N CYS A 5 -16.06 -6.44 5.00
CA CYS A 5 -17.05 -5.49 4.51
C CYS A 5 -17.85 -4.86 5.64
N ILE A 6 -18.28 -5.65 6.62
CA ILE A 6 -18.98 -5.14 7.81
C ILE A 6 -18.11 -4.15 8.57
N LEU A 7 -16.82 -4.46 8.76
CA LEU A 7 -15.87 -3.55 9.38
C LEU A 7 -15.66 -2.28 8.56
N ALA A 8 -15.49 -2.39 7.24
CA ALA A 8 -15.30 -1.23 6.36
C ALA A 8 -16.51 -0.29 6.37
N GLU A 9 -17.71 -0.84 6.31
CA GLU A 9 -18.97 -0.10 6.44
C GLU A 9 -19.07 0.60 7.81
N GLY A 10 -18.83 -0.16 8.90
CA GLY A 10 -18.90 0.38 10.26
C GLY A 10 -17.91 1.51 10.51
N ILE A 11 -16.64 1.37 10.06
CA ILE A 11 -15.61 2.40 10.17
C ILE A 11 -15.99 3.65 9.37
N ALA A 12 -16.54 3.49 8.17
CA ALA A 12 -16.94 4.61 7.33
C ALA A 12 -18.13 5.39 7.90
N LYS A 13 -19.05 4.73 8.61
CA LYS A 13 -20.13 5.39 9.38
C LYS A 13 -19.61 6.33 10.47
N GLY A 14 -18.40 6.13 10.95
CA GLY A 14 -17.73 7.05 11.89
C GLY A 14 -17.37 8.41 11.30
N GLY A 15 -17.52 8.63 9.99
CA GLY A 15 -17.36 9.92 9.31
C GLY A 15 -15.93 10.39 9.12
N ASN A 16 -14.92 9.60 9.49
CA ASN A 16 -13.52 9.94 9.29
C ASN A 16 -12.91 9.22 8.10
N SER A 17 -12.98 9.84 6.91
CA SER A 17 -12.45 9.28 5.67
C SER A 17 -10.93 9.09 5.68
N SER A 18 -10.19 9.94 6.41
CA SER A 18 -8.74 9.78 6.58
C SER A 18 -8.41 8.49 7.31
N PHE A 19 -9.08 8.22 8.43
CA PHE A 19 -8.89 6.97 9.18
C PHE A 19 -9.31 5.75 8.36
N THR A 20 -10.42 5.83 7.64
CA THR A 20 -10.88 4.78 6.73
C THR A 20 -9.82 4.42 5.70
N THR A 21 -9.12 5.42 5.14
CA THR A 21 -8.04 5.21 4.17
C THR A 21 -6.84 4.52 4.80
N ILE A 22 -6.36 5.00 5.95
CA ILE A 22 -5.23 4.41 6.69
C ILE A 22 -5.50 2.94 6.97
N TRP A 23 -6.66 2.64 7.54
CA TRP A 23 -7.09 1.28 7.86
C TRP A 23 -7.22 0.40 6.61
N ASN A 24 -7.77 0.94 5.51
CA ASN A 24 -7.90 0.21 4.26
C ASN A 24 -6.54 -0.20 3.68
N VAL A 25 -5.55 0.70 3.68
CA VAL A 25 -4.20 0.40 3.19
C VAL A 25 -3.54 -0.64 4.09
N GLN A 26 -3.55 -0.43 5.41
CA GLN A 26 -2.97 -1.34 6.39
C GLN A 26 -3.49 -2.78 6.25
N THR A 27 -4.80 -2.95 6.15
CA THR A 27 -5.46 -4.25 6.18
C THR A 27 -5.79 -4.81 4.78
N SER A 28 -5.26 -4.23 3.71
CA SER A 28 -5.40 -4.73 2.35
C SER A 28 -4.13 -4.56 1.53
N ILE A 29 -4.01 -3.49 0.74
CA ILE A 29 -2.95 -3.38 -0.27
C ILE A 29 -1.54 -3.37 0.31
N GLY A 30 -1.33 -2.86 1.52
CA GLY A 30 -0.03 -2.84 2.19
C GLY A 30 0.41 -4.21 2.73
N SER A 31 -0.54 -5.05 3.16
CA SER A 31 -0.22 -6.32 3.85
C SER A 31 -0.53 -7.58 3.04
N LEU A 32 -1.53 -7.55 2.16
CA LEU A 32 -2.02 -8.77 1.48
C LEU A 32 -0.98 -9.40 0.54
N GLY A 33 -0.09 -8.60 -0.05
CA GLY A 33 1.03 -9.13 -0.83
C GLY A 33 1.90 -10.08 0.00
N ILE A 34 2.23 -9.69 1.23
CA ILE A 34 3.01 -10.51 2.16
C ILE A 34 2.21 -11.74 2.62
N ILE A 35 0.92 -11.56 2.94
CA ILE A 35 0.06 -12.67 3.41
C ILE A 35 -0.05 -13.80 2.39
N TRP A 36 -0.20 -13.47 1.12
CA TRP A 36 -0.49 -14.48 0.09
C TRP A 36 0.73 -14.97 -0.67
N TYR A 37 1.75 -14.14 -0.81
CA TYR A 37 2.93 -14.43 -1.63
C TYR A 37 4.23 -14.46 -0.84
N GLY A 38 4.21 -14.03 0.41
CA GLY A 38 5.35 -14.17 1.32
C GLY A 38 5.58 -15.62 1.71
N ASN A 39 6.84 -16.01 1.85
CA ASN A 39 7.23 -17.28 2.49
C ASN A 39 7.06 -17.19 4.03
N ASP A 40 7.25 -18.28 4.72
CA ASP A 40 7.03 -18.33 6.17
C ASP A 40 7.94 -17.37 6.95
N ALA A 41 9.21 -17.25 6.56
CA ALA A 41 10.16 -16.33 7.19
C ALA A 41 9.73 -14.85 6.99
N GLN A 42 9.28 -14.48 5.81
CA GLN A 42 8.76 -13.15 5.51
C GLN A 42 7.48 -12.85 6.30
N LYS A 43 6.57 -13.80 6.39
CA LYS A 43 5.36 -13.67 7.18
C LYS A 43 5.66 -13.50 8.67
N GLU A 44 6.57 -14.32 9.21
CA GLU A 44 6.99 -14.24 10.61
C GLU A 44 7.70 -12.91 10.92
N LYS A 45 8.48 -12.40 9.99
CA LYS A 45 9.21 -11.13 10.14
C LYS A 45 8.30 -9.90 10.20
N TRP A 46 7.27 -9.83 9.34
CA TRP A 46 6.52 -8.58 9.16
C TRP A 46 5.09 -8.61 9.68
N LEU A 47 4.38 -9.75 9.54
CA LEU A 47 2.95 -9.78 9.86
C LEU A 47 2.61 -9.56 11.34
N PRO A 48 3.37 -10.06 12.33
CA PRO A 48 3.04 -9.80 13.72
C PRO A 48 2.97 -8.30 14.04
N GLY A 49 3.98 -7.52 13.64
CA GLY A 49 3.99 -6.08 13.83
C GLY A 49 2.91 -5.34 13.04
N ILE A 50 2.60 -5.79 11.81
CA ILE A 50 1.52 -5.21 10.99
C ILE A 50 0.15 -5.51 11.61
N CYS A 51 -0.07 -6.72 12.13
CA CYS A 51 -1.34 -7.12 12.75
C CYS A 51 -1.58 -6.43 14.10
N SER A 52 -0.54 -6.22 14.90
CA SER A 52 -0.64 -5.50 16.18
C SER A 52 -0.81 -3.99 16.00
N GLY A 53 -0.49 -3.46 14.81
CA GLY A 53 -0.44 -2.02 14.54
C GLY A 53 0.86 -1.34 15.00
N GLU A 54 1.83 -2.10 15.49
CA GLU A 54 3.18 -1.61 15.82
C GLU A 54 3.95 -1.17 14.58
N LYS A 55 3.69 -1.85 13.44
CA LYS A 55 4.24 -1.49 12.13
C LYS A 55 3.13 -1.09 11.17
N ILE A 56 3.33 0.02 10.50
CA ILE A 56 2.43 0.48 9.44
C ILE A 56 2.92 -0.03 8.09
N ALA A 57 1.98 -0.49 7.26
CA ALA A 57 2.24 -0.99 5.93
C ALA A 57 1.76 0.00 4.85
N ALA A 58 2.51 0.06 3.74
CA ALA A 58 2.18 0.82 2.55
C ALA A 58 2.39 0.00 1.27
N PHE A 59 1.85 0.52 0.15
CA PHE A 59 1.97 -0.11 -1.16
C PHE A 59 2.42 0.89 -2.22
N GLY A 60 3.59 0.65 -2.80
CA GLY A 60 4.22 1.49 -3.82
C GLY A 60 4.03 0.90 -5.21
N LEU A 61 3.01 1.36 -5.95
CA LEU A 61 2.74 0.92 -7.32
C LEU A 61 2.91 2.06 -8.33
N THR A 62 2.16 3.15 -8.13
CA THR A 62 2.02 4.26 -9.07
C THR A 62 3.32 5.03 -9.24
N GLU A 63 3.64 5.37 -10.48
CA GLU A 63 4.78 6.22 -10.86
C GLU A 63 4.31 7.42 -11.68
N PRO A 64 5.13 8.47 -11.86
CA PRO A 64 4.77 9.61 -12.70
C PRO A 64 4.32 9.22 -14.11
N GLU A 65 4.98 8.24 -14.72
CA GLU A 65 4.71 7.76 -16.08
C GLU A 65 3.86 6.47 -16.13
N ALA A 66 3.53 5.87 -14.99
CA ALA A 66 2.83 4.58 -14.91
C ALA A 66 1.70 4.60 -13.88
N GLY A 67 0.53 5.05 -14.27
CA GLY A 67 -0.70 5.02 -13.49
C GLY A 67 -1.57 3.83 -13.87
N SER A 68 -2.46 4.00 -14.86
CA SER A 68 -3.36 2.91 -15.34
C SER A 68 -2.59 1.75 -15.96
N ASP A 69 -1.52 2.03 -16.67
CA ASP A 69 -0.58 1.02 -17.20
C ASP A 69 0.52 0.72 -16.16
N ALA A 70 0.12 0.17 -15.02
CA ALA A 70 1.01 -0.04 -13.87
C ALA A 70 2.15 -1.04 -14.15
N THR A 71 1.96 -1.97 -15.08
CA THR A 71 3.00 -2.94 -15.47
C THR A 71 4.12 -2.32 -16.30
N ASN A 72 3.89 -1.12 -16.84
CA ASN A 72 4.90 -0.35 -17.55
C ASN A 72 5.75 0.54 -16.64
N SER A 73 5.86 0.18 -15.36
CA SER A 73 6.68 0.90 -14.38
C SER A 73 8.14 1.03 -14.81
N LYS A 74 8.79 2.10 -14.39
CA LYS A 74 10.20 2.41 -14.69
C LYS A 74 11.13 2.09 -13.52
N THR A 75 10.60 1.94 -12.30
CA THR A 75 11.39 1.49 -11.15
C THR A 75 11.97 0.11 -11.43
N THR A 76 13.27 -0.05 -11.25
CA THR A 76 13.99 -1.29 -11.55
C THR A 76 14.74 -1.79 -10.32
N GLY A 77 14.95 -3.10 -10.27
CA GLY A 77 15.88 -3.77 -9.36
C GLY A 77 16.87 -4.60 -10.17
N VAL A 78 18.15 -4.39 -9.91
CA VAL A 78 19.24 -5.14 -10.55
C VAL A 78 19.94 -5.97 -9.48
N LEU A 79 20.16 -7.25 -9.74
CA LEU A 79 20.88 -8.11 -8.81
C LEU A 79 22.33 -7.62 -8.65
N SER A 80 22.78 -7.48 -7.41
CA SER A 80 24.16 -7.08 -7.09
C SER A 80 25.16 -8.18 -7.48
N ASP A 81 26.42 -7.82 -7.68
CA ASP A 81 27.48 -8.75 -8.09
C ASP A 81 27.68 -9.91 -7.11
N ASP A 82 27.43 -9.67 -5.82
CA ASP A 82 27.50 -10.69 -4.77
C ASP A 82 26.26 -11.58 -4.67
N GLY A 83 25.23 -11.29 -5.47
CA GLY A 83 23.97 -12.03 -5.50
C GLY A 83 23.09 -11.89 -4.25
N LYS A 84 23.41 -10.97 -3.33
CA LYS A 84 22.71 -10.86 -2.03
C LYS A 84 21.67 -9.77 -1.96
N HIS A 85 21.70 -8.82 -2.89
CA HIS A 85 20.80 -7.66 -2.86
C HIS A 85 20.25 -7.36 -4.25
N TYR A 86 19.07 -6.79 -4.30
CA TYR A 86 18.62 -6.02 -5.46
C TYR A 86 18.96 -4.55 -5.22
N ILE A 87 19.63 -3.92 -6.19
CA ILE A 87 19.89 -2.48 -6.23
C ILE A 87 18.69 -1.83 -6.91
N VAL A 88 17.85 -1.19 -6.13
CA VAL A 88 16.59 -0.60 -6.60
C VAL A 88 16.80 0.87 -6.94
N ASN A 89 16.36 1.27 -8.13
CA ASN A 89 16.38 2.64 -8.62
C ASN A 89 15.01 3.03 -9.22
N GLY A 90 14.54 4.24 -8.91
CA GLY A 90 13.26 4.77 -9.40
C GLY A 90 12.51 5.59 -8.38
N GLN A 91 11.21 5.75 -8.62
CA GLN A 91 10.34 6.51 -7.72
C GLN A 91 8.89 6.00 -7.77
N LYS A 92 8.17 6.24 -6.68
CA LYS A 92 6.72 6.02 -6.61
C LYS A 92 6.05 7.32 -6.15
N ILE A 93 4.80 7.55 -6.58
CA ILE A 93 4.03 8.73 -6.19
C ILE A 93 2.69 8.36 -5.60
N PHE A 94 2.13 9.27 -4.80
CA PHE A 94 0.82 9.14 -4.17
C PHE A 94 0.69 7.92 -3.25
N ILE A 95 1.73 7.65 -2.47
CA ILE A 95 1.76 6.46 -1.61
C ILE A 95 1.08 6.77 -0.28
N SER A 96 -0.11 6.19 -0.10
CA SER A 96 -0.87 6.27 1.14
C SER A 96 -0.13 5.58 2.29
N ASN A 97 -0.21 6.13 3.48
CA ASN A 97 0.56 5.78 4.68
C ASN A 97 2.07 6.06 4.56
N GLY A 98 2.56 6.64 3.47
CA GLY A 98 3.98 6.70 3.13
C GLY A 98 4.87 7.29 4.22
N ALA A 99 4.49 8.42 4.85
CA ALA A 99 5.31 9.03 5.89
C ALA A 99 5.36 8.20 7.19
N TRP A 100 4.35 7.39 7.45
CA TRP A 100 4.22 6.62 8.70
C TRP A 100 4.63 5.16 8.54
N ALA A 101 4.63 4.65 7.31
CA ALA A 101 4.88 3.23 7.07
C ALA A 101 6.31 2.82 7.44
N ASP A 102 6.41 1.61 7.97
CA ASP A 102 7.65 0.92 8.30
C ASP A 102 7.98 -0.14 7.24
N VAL A 103 6.93 -0.68 6.58
CA VAL A 103 7.03 -1.78 5.61
C VAL A 103 6.32 -1.40 4.32
N PHE A 104 7.03 -1.45 3.21
CA PHE A 104 6.53 -1.06 1.90
C PHE A 104 6.56 -2.25 0.94
N THR A 105 5.40 -2.70 0.45
CA THR A 105 5.34 -3.60 -0.71
C THR A 105 5.49 -2.75 -1.97
N VAL A 106 6.57 -2.93 -2.72
CA VAL A 106 6.92 -2.10 -3.89
C VAL A 106 6.92 -2.93 -5.15
N ALA A 107 6.16 -2.50 -6.15
CA ALA A 107 6.18 -3.06 -7.50
C ALA A 107 7.34 -2.46 -8.31
N LEU A 108 8.10 -3.29 -9.02
CA LEU A 108 9.25 -2.85 -9.83
C LEU A 108 9.50 -3.85 -10.97
N LYS A 109 10.47 -3.55 -11.83
CA LYS A 109 10.96 -4.51 -12.83
C LYS A 109 12.32 -5.07 -12.40
N ILE A 110 12.44 -6.39 -12.38
CA ILE A 110 13.70 -7.11 -12.24
C ILE A 110 13.89 -7.90 -13.55
N ASP A 111 15.01 -7.71 -14.21
CA ASP A 111 15.31 -8.29 -15.54
C ASP A 111 14.18 -8.03 -16.57
N GLY A 112 13.61 -6.82 -16.52
CA GLY A 112 12.49 -6.43 -17.37
C GLY A 112 11.14 -7.04 -17.02
N LYS A 113 11.07 -7.91 -16.01
CA LYS A 113 9.86 -8.62 -15.57
C LYS A 113 9.23 -7.92 -14.37
N PHE A 114 7.91 -7.73 -14.41
CA PHE A 114 7.15 -7.10 -13.33
C PHE A 114 7.17 -7.97 -12.06
N SER A 115 7.73 -7.45 -10.98
CA SER A 115 8.01 -8.13 -9.72
C SER A 115 7.52 -7.28 -8.54
N SER A 116 7.47 -7.86 -7.35
CA SER A 116 7.13 -7.16 -6.10
C SER A 116 8.15 -7.50 -5.02
N ILE A 117 8.61 -6.49 -4.29
CA ILE A 117 9.61 -6.64 -3.22
C ILE A 117 9.17 -5.86 -1.98
N VAL A 118 9.58 -6.33 -0.80
CA VAL A 118 9.35 -5.60 0.46
C VAL A 118 10.57 -4.76 0.80
N ILE A 119 10.36 -3.45 1.01
CA ILE A 119 11.40 -2.52 1.44
C ILE A 119 11.01 -1.96 2.81
N GLU A 120 11.94 -1.97 3.76
CA GLU A 120 11.71 -1.45 5.11
C GLU A 120 12.19 0.00 5.20
N LYS A 121 11.54 0.79 6.04
CA LYS A 121 11.96 2.15 6.38
C LYS A 121 13.39 2.13 6.92
N GLY A 122 14.21 3.07 6.47
CA GLY A 122 15.61 3.14 6.85
C GLY A 122 16.56 2.28 6.01
N THR A 123 16.05 1.55 5.00
CA THR A 123 16.91 0.86 4.03
C THR A 123 17.81 1.87 3.32
N PRO A 124 19.14 1.67 3.27
CA PRO A 124 20.05 2.59 2.59
C PRO A 124 19.65 2.85 1.14
N GLY A 125 19.56 4.12 0.75
CA GLY A 125 19.13 4.53 -0.58
C GLY A 125 17.60 4.63 -0.77
N PHE A 126 16.81 4.40 0.29
CA PHE A 126 15.37 4.63 0.32
C PHE A 126 15.03 5.92 1.05
N GLU A 127 14.31 6.82 0.39
CA GLU A 127 13.86 8.10 0.93
C GLU A 127 12.35 8.27 0.76
N ILE A 128 11.70 8.77 1.80
CA ILE A 128 10.29 9.15 1.80
C ILE A 128 10.23 10.66 1.61
N GLY A 129 9.55 11.12 0.56
CA GLY A 129 9.41 12.53 0.25
C GLY A 129 8.39 13.26 1.12
N ALA A 130 8.20 14.54 0.83
CA ALA A 130 7.26 15.38 1.56
C ALA A 130 5.80 14.97 1.36
N GLU A 131 4.95 15.28 2.34
CA GLU A 131 3.50 15.08 2.26
C GLU A 131 2.89 15.89 1.11
N GLU A 132 2.01 15.24 0.37
CA GLU A 132 1.24 15.88 -0.70
C GLU A 132 0.21 16.87 -0.13
N LYS A 133 0.11 18.03 -0.77
CA LYS A 133 -0.93 19.03 -0.47
C LYS A 133 -2.24 18.61 -1.11
N LYS A 134 -3.09 17.92 -0.37
CA LYS A 134 -4.35 17.38 -0.86
C LYS A 134 -5.51 18.34 -0.63
N MET A 135 -6.55 18.27 -1.47
CA MET A 135 -7.79 19.01 -1.33
C MET A 135 -8.63 18.52 -0.15
N GLY A 136 -8.50 17.26 0.25
CA GLY A 136 -9.23 16.65 1.36
C GLY A 136 -8.43 15.51 1.97
N MET A 137 -9.03 14.83 2.97
CA MET A 137 -8.42 13.68 3.66
C MET A 137 -7.04 14.01 4.27
N HIS A 138 -6.91 15.19 4.86
CA HIS A 138 -5.64 15.71 5.37
C HIS A 138 -5.05 14.89 6.52
N GLY A 139 -5.87 14.13 7.25
CA GLY A 139 -5.42 13.22 8.30
C GLY A 139 -4.90 11.86 7.79
N SER A 140 -4.73 11.68 6.47
CA SER A 140 -4.14 10.49 5.85
C SER A 140 -2.82 10.88 5.18
N SER A 141 -1.72 10.20 5.46
CA SER A 141 -0.45 10.44 4.80
C SER A 141 -0.50 10.06 3.32
N THR A 142 0.12 10.86 2.48
CA THR A 142 0.34 10.56 1.06
C THR A 142 1.66 11.18 0.63
N THR A 143 2.64 10.38 0.24
CA THR A 143 3.99 10.84 -0.10
C THR A 143 4.51 10.19 -1.37
N PRO A 144 5.48 10.80 -2.06
CA PRO A 144 6.34 10.09 -3.00
C PRO A 144 7.39 9.25 -2.25
N LEU A 145 7.90 8.22 -2.91
CA LEU A 145 9.01 7.39 -2.48
C LEU A 145 10.12 7.46 -3.52
N TYR A 146 11.36 7.60 -3.09
CA TYR A 146 12.53 7.66 -3.95
C TYR A 146 13.50 6.54 -3.62
N PHE A 147 14.02 5.89 -4.65
CA PHE A 147 15.00 4.82 -4.56
C PHE A 147 16.24 5.23 -5.37
N LYS A 148 17.36 5.36 -4.69
CA LYS A 148 18.66 5.69 -5.31
C LYS A 148 19.71 4.70 -4.80
N ASP A 149 20.09 3.78 -5.66
CA ASP A 149 20.98 2.67 -5.30
C ASP A 149 20.54 1.96 -4.01
N CYS A 150 19.22 1.81 -3.85
CA CYS A 150 18.61 1.25 -2.66
C CYS A 150 18.92 -0.25 -2.57
N LYS A 151 19.64 -0.66 -1.53
CA LYS A 151 20.10 -2.03 -1.32
C LYS A 151 19.05 -2.84 -0.57
N VAL A 152 18.30 -3.67 -1.29
CA VAL A 152 17.25 -4.51 -0.72
C VAL A 152 17.68 -5.97 -0.76
N PRO A 153 17.67 -6.71 0.37
CA PRO A 153 18.02 -8.12 0.40
C PRO A 153 17.19 -8.96 -0.57
N VAL A 154 17.80 -9.95 -1.23
CA VAL A 154 17.10 -10.82 -2.20
C VAL A 154 15.94 -11.59 -1.57
N GLU A 155 16.06 -11.93 -0.28
CA GLU A 155 15.02 -12.60 0.50
C GLU A 155 13.78 -11.74 0.74
N ASN A 156 13.79 -10.45 0.40
CA ASN A 156 12.62 -9.58 0.48
C ASN A 156 11.73 -9.64 -0.79
N LEU A 157 12.13 -10.38 -1.82
CA LEU A 157 11.30 -10.59 -3.02
C LEU A 157 10.04 -11.40 -2.65
N LEU A 158 8.87 -10.96 -3.10
CA LEU A 158 7.60 -11.67 -2.90
C LEU A 158 7.32 -12.59 -4.10
N GLY A 159 7.32 -13.89 -3.87
CA GLY A 159 7.25 -14.89 -4.94
C GLY A 159 8.56 -14.96 -5.73
N GLU A 160 8.48 -15.13 -7.03
CA GLU A 160 9.61 -15.20 -7.94
C GLU A 160 9.70 -13.96 -8.86
N VAL A 161 10.86 -13.76 -9.51
CA VAL A 161 11.04 -12.69 -10.50
C VAL A 161 10.07 -12.87 -11.66
N GLY A 162 9.21 -11.86 -11.86
CA GLY A 162 8.16 -11.88 -12.89
C GLY A 162 6.77 -12.22 -12.36
N GLU A 163 6.63 -12.60 -11.11
CA GLU A 163 5.33 -12.92 -10.49
C GLU A 163 4.67 -11.73 -9.76
N GLY A 164 5.20 -10.53 -9.90
CA GLY A 164 4.75 -9.34 -9.17
C GLY A 164 3.29 -8.94 -9.41
N ALA A 165 2.66 -9.40 -10.49
CA ALA A 165 1.25 -9.12 -10.77
C ALA A 165 0.32 -9.72 -9.69
N GLY A 166 0.64 -10.90 -9.16
CA GLY A 166 -0.11 -11.53 -8.08
C GLY A 166 -0.15 -10.66 -6.81
N PRO A 167 0.98 -10.39 -6.17
CA PRO A 167 1.06 -9.51 -4.99
C PRO A 167 0.42 -8.14 -5.20
N ALA A 168 0.64 -7.53 -6.36
CA ALA A 168 0.15 -6.19 -6.67
C ALA A 168 -1.38 -6.16 -6.89
N PHE A 169 -1.91 -6.95 -7.82
CA PHE A 169 -3.30 -6.80 -8.27
C PHE A 169 -4.32 -7.54 -7.42
N CYS A 170 -3.94 -8.67 -6.78
CA CYS A 170 -4.84 -9.35 -5.84
C CYS A 170 -5.17 -8.46 -4.64
N GLY A 171 -4.18 -7.75 -4.09
CA GLY A 171 -4.37 -6.77 -3.02
C GLY A 171 -5.32 -5.64 -3.43
N LEU A 172 -5.13 -5.10 -4.64
CA LEU A 172 -6.00 -4.05 -5.19
C LEU A 172 -7.45 -4.51 -5.37
N ASN A 173 -7.71 -5.76 -5.79
CA ASN A 173 -9.07 -6.28 -5.93
C ASN A 173 -9.81 -6.33 -4.58
N ILE A 174 -9.13 -6.73 -3.51
CA ILE A 174 -9.71 -6.67 -2.17
C ILE A 174 -9.90 -5.23 -1.70
N GLY A 175 -8.95 -4.36 -1.99
CA GLY A 175 -9.05 -2.92 -1.70
C GLY A 175 -10.30 -2.29 -2.33
N ARG A 176 -10.56 -2.58 -3.61
CA ARG A 176 -11.77 -2.10 -4.34
C ARG A 176 -13.06 -2.62 -3.70
N PHE A 177 -13.09 -3.89 -3.34
CA PHE A 177 -14.24 -4.51 -2.68
C PHE A 177 -14.54 -3.87 -1.31
N LYS A 178 -13.52 -3.65 -0.50
CA LYS A 178 -13.64 -2.94 0.79
C LYS A 178 -14.07 -1.50 0.61
N LEU A 179 -13.54 -0.82 -0.42
CA LEU A 179 -13.93 0.56 -0.73
C LEU A 179 -15.41 0.67 -1.05
N GLY A 180 -15.96 -0.27 -1.83
CA GLY A 180 -17.40 -0.35 -2.10
C GLY A 180 -18.23 -0.50 -0.82
N ALA A 181 -17.84 -1.38 0.10
CA ALA A 181 -18.49 -1.55 1.38
C ALA A 181 -18.41 -0.28 2.26
N GLY A 182 -17.24 0.37 2.29
CA GLY A 182 -17.05 1.64 3.00
C GLY A 182 -17.91 2.77 2.43
N ALA A 183 -18.08 2.82 1.11
CA ALA A 183 -18.96 3.80 0.47
C ALA A 183 -20.42 3.69 0.96
N MET A 184 -20.91 2.47 1.21
CA MET A 184 -22.25 2.27 1.80
C MET A 184 -22.37 2.90 3.19
N GLY A 185 -21.34 2.72 4.04
CA GLY A 185 -21.31 3.35 5.37
C GLY A 185 -21.33 4.88 5.30
N GLY A 186 -20.53 5.45 4.40
CA GLY A 186 -20.52 6.90 4.16
C GLY A 186 -21.84 7.45 3.64
N GLN A 187 -22.52 6.73 2.75
CA GLN A 187 -23.86 7.09 2.24
C GLN A 187 -24.91 7.07 3.35
N MET A 188 -24.89 6.07 4.22
CA MET A 188 -25.80 6.01 5.37
C MET A 188 -25.62 7.21 6.30
N LEU A 189 -24.38 7.60 6.61
CA LEU A 189 -24.06 8.79 7.40
C LEU A 189 -24.60 10.06 6.72
N ALA A 190 -24.33 10.24 5.44
CA ALA A 190 -24.79 11.40 4.69
C ALA A 190 -26.30 11.50 4.64
N LEU A 191 -27.00 10.38 4.43
CA LEU A 191 -28.47 10.33 4.42
C LEU A 191 -29.05 10.71 5.78
N GLN A 192 -28.50 10.17 6.87
CA GLN A 192 -28.93 10.48 8.22
C GLN A 192 -28.76 11.97 8.53
N ALA A 193 -27.58 12.52 8.31
CA ALA A 193 -27.31 13.94 8.55
C ALA A 193 -28.21 14.86 7.71
N THR A 194 -28.47 14.49 6.46
CA THR A 194 -29.37 15.24 5.57
C THR A 194 -30.82 15.19 6.07
N ALA A 195 -31.31 14.02 6.51
CA ALA A 195 -32.66 13.86 7.02
C ALA A 195 -32.85 14.61 8.36
N GLU A 196 -31.86 14.63 9.23
CA GLU A 196 -31.89 15.41 10.49
C GLU A 196 -31.95 16.91 10.18
N TYR A 197 -31.03 17.41 9.33
CA TYR A 197 -31.02 18.81 8.91
C TYR A 197 -32.35 19.25 8.26
N ALA A 198 -32.96 18.42 7.39
CA ALA A 198 -34.20 18.73 6.73
C ALA A 198 -35.39 18.80 7.69
N LYS A 199 -35.36 18.15 8.85
CA LYS A 199 -36.40 18.26 9.89
C LYS A 199 -36.28 19.54 10.71
N GLU A 200 -35.11 20.10 10.81
CA GLU A 200 -34.83 21.35 11.57
C GLU A 200 -35.17 22.60 10.75
N ARG A 201 -35.29 22.48 9.42
CA ARG A 201 -35.60 23.53 8.46
C ARG A 201 -37.07 23.57 8.12
#